data_c20d4a663a3bc4b708b6ed70213ad614
#
_entry.id   c20d4a663a3bc4b708b6ed70213ad614
#
_cell.length_a   1.000
_cell.length_b   1.000
_cell.length_c   1.000
_cell.angle_alpha   90.00
_cell.angle_beta   90.00
_cell.angle_gamma   90.00
#
_symmetry.space_group_name_H-M   'P 1'
#
loop_
_entity.id
_entity.type
_entity.pdbx_description
1 polymer ?
#
loop_
_entity_poly.entity_id
_entity_poly.type
_entity_poly.pdbx_seq_one_letter_code
_entity_poly.pdbx_strand_id
1 'polypeptide(L)'
;MEPKIKIADYTYNLPEERIAKYPLAQRDDSKLLIFKDGSIQESKFSNLSEILPHGSLMVFNNTKVVPARLLFKKPSGALIEIFCLEPVEPNDYALSFASTAECSWNVVIGNAKKWKGGDINFLCTEADSAAFALNLRAELIYKGDNNGSVVKFKWDSGISFSEVLDICGKIPIPPYLKRDTETLDLERYQTLYAKIKGSVAAPTAGLHFTERVFESIDAIGIKRESVCLHVGAGTFVPVKSEYIIDHQMHTEPFSVTREFLDKLLHMEDGQKVISVGTTSTRCLESLYFLGVQCIKKGKPTAVAQWEPYAETYGYTLKESVQALIDYMDREKLDTFMARTAIIIVPSYKFRVVDVLVTNFHQPQSTLLLLISAFTGGENWKGIYNYALDNGFRFLSYGDSSVLFRQ
;
A
#
# COMPACT_ATOMS: atom_id res chain seq x y z
N MET A 1 15.69 -9.56 20.24
CA MET A 1 16.69 -10.11 19.30
C MET A 1 16.05 -10.19 17.94
N GLU A 2 16.63 -9.58 16.92
CA GLU A 2 16.08 -9.55 15.57
C GLU A 2 16.04 -10.95 14.95
N PRO A 3 14.90 -11.36 14.37
CA PRO A 3 14.75 -12.74 13.85
C PRO A 3 15.64 -12.99 12.64
N LYS A 4 16.47 -14.04 12.69
CA LYS A 4 17.30 -14.47 11.58
C LYS A 4 16.49 -15.41 10.67
N ILE A 5 15.71 -14.84 9.74
CA ILE A 5 14.81 -15.55 8.84
C ILE A 5 15.43 -15.60 7.44
N LYS A 6 15.53 -16.78 6.83
CA LYS A 6 15.90 -16.94 5.44
C LYS A 6 14.67 -16.69 4.56
N ILE A 7 14.78 -15.77 3.60
CA ILE A 7 13.65 -15.48 2.71
C ILE A 7 13.32 -16.66 1.79
N ALA A 8 14.29 -17.50 1.47
CA ALA A 8 14.09 -18.69 0.67
C ALA A 8 13.16 -19.73 1.31
N ASP A 9 12.98 -19.71 2.65
CA ASP A 9 12.05 -20.60 3.35
C ASP A 9 10.58 -20.19 3.13
N TYR A 10 10.36 -18.94 2.66
CA TYR A 10 9.06 -18.36 2.36
C TYR A 10 8.83 -18.31 0.85
N THR A 11 8.90 -19.47 0.23
CA THR A 11 8.70 -19.64 -1.21
C THR A 11 7.68 -20.72 -1.50
N TYR A 12 7.04 -20.62 -2.64
CA TYR A 12 6.17 -21.63 -3.23
C TYR A 12 6.24 -21.50 -4.75
N ASN A 13 5.85 -22.54 -5.47
CA ASN A 13 5.81 -22.47 -6.93
C ASN A 13 4.52 -21.75 -7.37
N LEU A 14 4.68 -20.53 -7.90
CA LEU A 14 3.57 -19.74 -8.47
C LEU A 14 3.60 -19.86 -10.00
N PRO A 15 2.73 -20.68 -10.61
CA PRO A 15 2.62 -20.80 -12.05
C PRO A 15 2.14 -19.47 -12.66
N GLU A 16 2.68 -19.11 -13.84
CA GLU A 16 2.32 -17.84 -14.48
C GLU A 16 0.82 -17.74 -14.84
N GLU A 17 0.21 -18.86 -15.18
CA GLU A 17 -1.22 -18.95 -15.48
C GLU A 17 -2.13 -18.70 -14.26
N ARG A 18 -1.60 -18.76 -13.05
CA ARG A 18 -2.32 -18.40 -11.83
C ARG A 18 -2.29 -16.89 -11.55
N ILE A 19 -1.41 -16.14 -12.20
CA ILE A 19 -1.36 -14.69 -12.05
C ILE A 19 -2.48 -14.05 -12.87
N ALA A 20 -3.44 -13.43 -12.19
CA ALA A 20 -4.54 -12.75 -12.85
C ALA A 20 -4.05 -11.46 -13.53
N LYS A 21 -3.97 -11.47 -14.87
CA LYS A 21 -3.56 -10.30 -15.65
C LYS A 21 -4.65 -9.22 -15.75
N TYR A 22 -5.91 -9.61 -15.58
CA TYR A 22 -7.09 -8.75 -15.66
C TYR A 22 -8.06 -9.04 -14.51
N PRO A 23 -8.82 -8.01 -14.08
CA PRO A 23 -9.89 -8.20 -13.10
C PRO A 23 -11.06 -8.99 -13.70
N LEU A 24 -11.88 -9.59 -12.84
CA LEU A 24 -13.18 -10.13 -13.23
C LEU A 24 -14.13 -9.00 -13.66
N ALA A 25 -15.12 -9.31 -14.49
CA ALA A 25 -16.16 -8.36 -14.89
C ALA A 25 -16.86 -7.77 -13.64
N GLN A 26 -17.31 -8.62 -12.75
CA GLN A 26 -17.79 -8.28 -11.41
C GLN A 26 -16.67 -8.51 -10.40
N ARG A 27 -16.28 -7.45 -9.65
CA ARG A 27 -15.14 -7.49 -8.72
C ARG A 27 -15.34 -8.50 -7.59
N ASP A 28 -16.56 -8.59 -7.07
CA ASP A 28 -16.96 -9.39 -5.93
C ASP A 28 -17.39 -10.82 -6.27
N ASP A 29 -17.31 -11.22 -7.57
CA ASP A 29 -17.39 -12.62 -7.98
C ASP A 29 -16.08 -13.40 -7.76
N SER A 30 -15.02 -12.73 -7.28
CA SER A 30 -13.77 -13.40 -6.93
C SER A 30 -13.99 -14.46 -5.85
N LYS A 31 -13.21 -15.52 -5.92
CA LYS A 31 -13.16 -16.53 -4.86
C LYS A 31 -12.66 -15.92 -3.56
N LEU A 32 -13.13 -16.43 -2.46
CA LEU A 32 -12.73 -16.05 -1.11
C LEU A 32 -12.29 -17.31 -0.35
N LEU A 33 -11.00 -17.36 0.02
CA LEU A 33 -10.48 -18.36 0.93
C LEU A 33 -10.66 -17.84 2.37
N ILE A 34 -11.19 -18.69 3.24
CA ILE A 34 -11.39 -18.37 4.65
C ILE A 34 -10.46 -19.28 5.46
N PHE A 35 -9.59 -18.66 6.29
CA PHE A 35 -8.79 -19.39 7.25
C PHE A 35 -9.17 -18.97 8.67
N LYS A 36 -9.74 -19.91 9.41
CA LYS A 36 -10.21 -19.68 10.78
C LYS A 36 -10.00 -20.94 11.62
N ASP A 37 -9.46 -20.78 12.83
CA ASP A 37 -9.27 -21.88 13.81
C ASP A 37 -8.56 -23.11 13.19
N GLY A 38 -7.54 -22.88 12.35
CA GLY A 38 -6.77 -23.91 11.66
C GLY A 38 -7.48 -24.57 10.48
N SER A 39 -8.71 -24.17 10.15
CA SER A 39 -9.52 -24.70 9.06
C SER A 39 -9.54 -23.79 7.85
N ILE A 40 -9.59 -24.40 6.65
CA ILE A 40 -9.73 -23.69 5.38
C ILE A 40 -11.12 -23.97 4.79
N GLN A 41 -11.80 -22.93 4.36
CA GLN A 41 -13.09 -22.97 3.66
C GLN A 41 -13.05 -22.07 2.42
N GLU A 42 -13.98 -22.30 1.50
CA GLU A 42 -14.17 -21.44 0.32
C GLU A 42 -15.54 -20.77 0.32
N SER A 43 -15.55 -19.55 -0.23
CA SER A 43 -16.77 -18.79 -0.53
C SER A 43 -16.53 -17.90 -1.75
N LYS A 44 -17.45 -16.97 -2.00
CA LYS A 44 -17.28 -15.82 -2.88
C LYS A 44 -17.09 -14.56 -2.06
N PHE A 45 -16.40 -13.56 -2.62
CA PHE A 45 -16.20 -12.28 -1.96
C PHE A 45 -17.53 -11.56 -1.69
N SER A 46 -18.53 -11.76 -2.55
CA SER A 46 -19.90 -11.24 -2.37
C SER A 46 -20.55 -11.67 -1.05
N ASN A 47 -20.12 -12.79 -0.45
CA ASN A 47 -20.65 -13.33 0.80
C ASN A 47 -19.80 -12.90 2.03
N LEU A 48 -18.95 -11.86 1.89
CA LEU A 48 -18.03 -11.42 2.94
C LEU A 48 -18.73 -11.15 4.28
N SER A 49 -19.93 -10.56 4.25
CA SER A 49 -20.72 -10.25 5.46
C SER A 49 -21.14 -11.47 6.27
N GLU A 50 -21.27 -12.65 5.64
CA GLU A 50 -21.63 -13.89 6.33
C GLU A 50 -20.47 -14.48 7.16
N ILE A 51 -19.24 -14.01 6.89
CA ILE A 51 -18.00 -14.54 7.45
C ILE A 51 -17.44 -13.65 8.56
N LEU A 52 -17.64 -12.34 8.42
CA LEU A 52 -17.05 -11.35 9.30
C LEU A 52 -17.79 -11.23 10.64
N PRO A 53 -17.08 -10.97 11.75
CA PRO A 53 -17.72 -10.72 13.04
C PRO A 53 -18.58 -9.45 13.00
N HIS A 54 -19.81 -9.54 13.48
CA HIS A 54 -20.75 -8.42 13.52
C HIS A 54 -20.23 -7.27 14.40
N GLY A 55 -20.65 -6.05 14.10
CA GLY A 55 -20.33 -4.86 14.89
C GLY A 55 -18.84 -4.48 14.94
N SER A 56 -18.01 -5.10 14.12
CA SER A 56 -16.57 -4.87 14.04
C SER A 56 -16.20 -3.53 13.42
N LEU A 57 -14.94 -3.13 13.56
CA LEU A 57 -14.35 -1.96 12.92
C LEU A 57 -13.51 -2.41 11.72
N MET A 58 -13.94 -2.07 10.49
CA MET A 58 -13.21 -2.40 9.27
C MET A 58 -12.44 -1.19 8.76
N VAL A 59 -11.14 -1.36 8.54
CA VAL A 59 -10.22 -0.27 8.20
C VAL A 59 -9.58 -0.47 6.83
N PHE A 60 -9.70 0.55 5.99
CA PHE A 60 -9.22 0.59 4.62
C PHE A 60 -8.07 1.58 4.44
N ASN A 61 -7.24 1.38 3.43
CA ASN A 61 -6.36 2.43 2.93
C ASN A 61 -7.07 3.19 1.81
N ASN A 62 -7.41 4.47 2.04
CA ASN A 62 -8.22 5.28 1.13
C ASN A 62 -7.40 6.08 0.10
N THR A 63 -6.12 5.72 -0.10
CA THR A 63 -5.30 6.39 -1.12
C THR A 63 -5.80 6.10 -2.52
N LYS A 64 -5.70 7.13 -3.37
CA LYS A 64 -5.99 7.07 -4.81
C LYS A 64 -4.67 6.95 -5.58
N VAL A 65 -4.61 5.99 -6.50
CA VAL A 65 -3.46 5.84 -7.39
C VAL A 65 -3.41 7.01 -8.35
N VAL A 66 -2.23 7.62 -8.46
CA VAL A 66 -1.97 8.69 -9.42
C VAL A 66 -1.29 8.11 -10.67
N PRO A 67 -1.51 8.71 -11.86
CA PRO A 67 -0.84 8.29 -13.09
C PRO A 67 0.64 8.71 -13.07
N ALA A 68 1.42 8.10 -12.19
CA ALA A 68 2.78 8.52 -11.85
C ALA A 68 3.85 8.09 -12.84
N ARG A 69 3.47 7.51 -13.98
CA ARG A 69 4.38 6.95 -14.99
C ARG A 69 4.35 7.82 -16.24
N LEU A 70 5.46 8.53 -16.50
CA LEU A 70 5.59 9.53 -17.55
C LEU A 70 6.61 9.08 -18.60
N LEU A 71 6.35 9.32 -19.88
CA LEU A 71 7.24 8.93 -20.96
C LEU A 71 7.83 10.18 -21.65
N PHE A 72 9.16 10.27 -21.64
CA PHE A 72 9.91 11.38 -22.23
C PHE A 72 10.75 10.91 -23.43
N LYS A 73 11.13 11.86 -24.27
CA LYS A 73 11.99 11.63 -25.43
C LYS A 73 13.16 12.59 -25.42
N LYS A 74 14.36 12.03 -25.57
CA LYS A 74 15.58 12.81 -25.76
C LYS A 74 15.67 13.38 -27.17
N PRO A 75 16.46 14.47 -27.38
CA PRO A 75 16.76 14.94 -28.74
C PRO A 75 17.35 13.85 -29.65
N SER A 76 18.08 12.87 -29.08
CA SER A 76 18.61 11.71 -29.82
C SER A 76 17.56 10.67 -30.20
N GLY A 77 16.28 10.88 -29.88
CA GLY A 77 15.19 9.93 -30.11
C GLY A 77 15.01 8.85 -29.03
N ALA A 78 15.92 8.73 -28.07
CA ALA A 78 15.83 7.71 -27.04
C ALA A 78 14.65 7.98 -26.08
N LEU A 79 13.85 6.95 -25.81
CA LEU A 79 12.75 7.00 -24.86
C LEU A 79 13.27 6.79 -23.43
N ILE A 80 12.82 7.66 -22.54
CA ILE A 80 13.10 7.64 -21.09
C ILE A 80 11.76 7.58 -20.37
N GLU A 81 11.55 6.54 -19.60
CA GLU A 81 10.40 6.41 -18.73
C GLU A 81 10.75 6.90 -17.33
N ILE A 82 9.92 7.75 -16.75
CA ILE A 82 10.10 8.28 -15.40
C ILE A 82 8.90 7.86 -14.56
N PHE A 83 9.18 7.16 -13.46
CA PHE A 83 8.19 6.71 -12.51
C PHE A 83 8.36 7.50 -11.20
N CYS A 84 7.43 8.40 -10.89
CA CYS A 84 7.43 9.21 -9.68
C CYS A 84 7.15 8.33 -8.46
N LEU A 85 7.95 8.52 -7.38
CA LEU A 85 7.84 7.75 -6.13
C LEU A 85 7.37 8.63 -4.98
N GLU A 86 8.18 9.62 -4.62
CA GLU A 86 7.98 10.51 -3.46
C GLU A 86 8.39 11.93 -3.80
N PRO A 87 7.67 12.96 -3.28
CA PRO A 87 8.05 14.35 -3.47
C PRO A 87 9.35 14.68 -2.71
N VAL A 88 10.18 15.51 -3.31
CA VAL A 88 11.43 16.03 -2.73
C VAL A 88 11.31 17.52 -2.46
N GLU A 89 10.77 18.29 -3.42
CA GLU A 89 10.59 19.72 -3.29
C GLU A 89 9.34 20.17 -4.05
N PRO A 90 8.32 20.68 -3.34
CA PRO A 90 8.14 20.62 -1.88
C PRO A 90 8.12 19.19 -1.33
N ASN A 91 8.69 18.95 -0.13
CA ASN A 91 8.72 17.63 0.52
C ASN A 91 7.40 17.35 1.28
N ASP A 92 6.29 17.51 0.58
CA ASP A 92 4.93 17.20 1.03
C ASP A 92 4.08 16.85 -0.18
N TYR A 93 3.28 15.80 -0.09
CA TYR A 93 2.46 15.33 -1.22
C TYR A 93 1.42 16.36 -1.66
N ALA A 94 0.71 17.00 -0.72
CA ALA A 94 -0.35 17.97 -1.06
C ALA A 94 0.26 19.22 -1.69
N LEU A 95 1.34 19.74 -1.13
CA LEU A 95 2.05 20.91 -1.67
C LEU A 95 2.69 20.60 -3.03
N SER A 96 3.31 19.42 -3.18
CA SER A 96 3.94 19.04 -4.44
C SER A 96 2.91 18.84 -5.54
N PHE A 97 1.77 18.19 -5.25
CA PHE A 97 0.67 18.08 -6.22
C PHE A 97 0.01 19.40 -6.57
N ALA A 98 -0.01 20.37 -5.65
CA ALA A 98 -0.53 21.72 -5.88
C ALA A 98 0.46 22.66 -6.59
N SER A 99 1.71 22.28 -6.78
CA SER A 99 2.71 23.09 -7.50
C SER A 99 2.24 23.37 -8.93
N THR A 100 2.44 24.61 -9.41
CA THR A 100 1.85 25.07 -10.68
C THR A 100 2.86 25.40 -11.78
N ALA A 101 4.16 25.23 -11.52
CA ALA A 101 5.22 25.50 -12.49
C ALA A 101 6.35 24.49 -12.45
N GLU A 102 6.77 24.07 -11.27
CA GLU A 102 7.82 23.08 -11.09
C GLU A 102 7.69 22.32 -9.77
N CYS A 103 8.20 21.10 -9.74
CA CYS A 103 8.40 20.31 -8.52
C CYS A 103 9.48 19.24 -8.75
N SER A 104 10.06 18.74 -7.65
CA SER A 104 11.09 17.69 -7.72
C SER A 104 10.63 16.42 -7.03
N TRP A 105 10.93 15.27 -7.62
CA TRP A 105 10.50 13.96 -7.12
C TRP A 105 11.65 12.96 -7.12
N ASN A 106 11.67 12.10 -6.13
CA ASN A 106 12.38 10.83 -6.21
C ASN A 106 11.70 9.95 -7.26
N VAL A 107 12.48 9.33 -8.14
CA VAL A 107 11.96 8.59 -9.28
C VAL A 107 12.76 7.33 -9.57
N VAL A 108 12.09 6.35 -10.19
CA VAL A 108 12.77 5.28 -10.95
C VAL A 108 12.80 5.69 -12.40
N ILE A 109 13.98 5.52 -13.04
CA ILE A 109 14.18 5.87 -14.45
C ILE A 109 14.37 4.60 -15.27
N GLY A 110 13.42 4.32 -16.16
CA GLY A 110 13.56 3.32 -17.21
C GLY A 110 14.58 3.78 -18.26
N ASN A 111 15.46 2.86 -18.69
CA ASN A 111 16.57 3.19 -19.59
C ASN A 111 17.55 4.24 -19.03
N ALA A 112 17.75 4.29 -17.70
CA ALA A 112 18.57 5.27 -17.00
C ALA A 112 20.00 5.43 -17.59
N LYS A 113 20.58 4.37 -18.18
CA LYS A 113 21.90 4.43 -18.84
C LYS A 113 21.92 5.38 -20.03
N LYS A 114 20.78 5.62 -20.68
CA LYS A 114 20.66 6.50 -21.84
C LYS A 114 20.50 7.97 -21.46
N TRP A 115 20.20 8.30 -20.18
CA TRP A 115 20.06 9.67 -19.71
C TRP A 115 21.16 10.01 -18.68
N LYS A 116 22.07 10.87 -19.09
CA LYS A 116 23.24 11.27 -18.28
C LYS A 116 23.08 12.69 -17.69
N GLY A 117 22.00 13.39 -18.06
CA GLY A 117 21.71 14.76 -17.63
C GLY A 117 21.08 15.59 -18.76
N GLY A 118 20.80 16.87 -18.45
CA GLY A 118 20.10 17.80 -19.34
C GLY A 118 18.60 17.58 -19.38
N ASP A 119 17.90 18.56 -19.97
CA ASP A 119 16.45 18.54 -20.11
C ASP A 119 16.00 17.56 -21.17
N ILE A 120 14.88 16.90 -20.91
CA ILE A 120 14.16 16.07 -21.88
C ILE A 120 12.69 16.48 -21.94
N ASN A 121 12.09 16.37 -23.11
CA ASN A 121 10.71 16.76 -23.32
C ASN A 121 9.76 15.57 -23.18
N PHE A 122 8.56 15.83 -22.66
CA PHE A 122 7.50 14.83 -22.61
C PHE A 122 7.18 14.35 -24.03
N LEU A 123 6.94 13.05 -24.17
CA LEU A 123 6.59 12.44 -25.46
C LEU A 123 5.10 12.67 -25.73
N CYS A 124 4.79 13.67 -26.53
CA CYS A 124 3.44 13.93 -27.04
C CYS A 124 3.51 14.28 -28.52
N THR A 125 2.38 14.25 -29.19
CA THR A 125 2.17 14.72 -30.55
C THR A 125 1.28 15.96 -30.53
N GLU A 126 1.25 16.73 -31.64
CA GLU A 126 0.33 17.87 -31.74
C GLU A 126 -1.14 17.44 -31.67
N ALA A 127 -1.44 16.19 -31.99
CA ALA A 127 -2.78 15.60 -31.79
C ALA A 127 -3.19 15.49 -30.32
N ASP A 128 -2.20 15.39 -29.41
CA ASP A 128 -2.40 15.40 -27.96
C ASP A 128 -2.41 16.85 -27.43
N SER A 129 -3.29 17.69 -27.93
CA SER A 129 -3.29 19.15 -27.77
C SER A 129 -3.14 19.61 -26.30
N ALA A 130 -3.79 18.93 -25.35
CA ALA A 130 -3.69 19.26 -23.93
C ALA A 130 -2.28 19.00 -23.38
N ALA A 131 -1.68 17.82 -23.64
CA ALA A 131 -0.33 17.48 -23.21
C ALA A 131 0.74 18.32 -23.92
N PHE A 132 0.55 18.64 -25.21
CA PHE A 132 1.44 19.48 -26.00
C PHE A 132 1.51 20.91 -25.46
N ALA A 133 0.36 21.49 -25.07
CA ALA A 133 0.26 22.84 -24.51
C ALA A 133 0.97 22.99 -23.16
N LEU A 134 1.20 21.89 -22.43
CA LEU A 134 1.91 21.94 -21.13
C LEU A 134 3.40 22.22 -21.25
N ASN A 135 4.02 21.92 -22.41
CA ASN A 135 5.46 21.99 -22.58
C ASN A 135 6.22 21.31 -21.41
N LEU A 136 5.76 20.11 -21.02
CA LEU A 136 6.31 19.38 -19.87
C LEU A 136 7.74 18.92 -20.15
N ARG A 137 8.65 19.28 -19.26
CA ARG A 137 10.08 18.97 -19.31
C ARG A 137 10.53 18.28 -18.04
N ALA A 138 11.56 17.45 -18.13
CA ALA A 138 12.19 16.80 -16.99
C ALA A 138 13.69 17.07 -17.00
N GLU A 139 14.23 17.47 -15.85
CA GLU A 139 15.65 17.71 -15.61
C GLU A 139 16.18 16.73 -14.57
N LEU A 140 17.27 16.03 -14.88
CA LEU A 140 17.92 15.12 -13.94
C LEU A 140 18.79 15.91 -12.96
N ILE A 141 18.32 16.05 -11.71
CA ILE A 141 19.05 16.76 -10.64
C ILE A 141 20.10 15.88 -9.99
N TYR A 142 19.73 14.64 -9.68
CA TYR A 142 20.62 13.66 -9.07
C TYR A 142 20.38 12.27 -9.65
N LYS A 143 21.44 11.58 -9.98
CA LYS A 143 21.39 10.18 -10.46
C LYS A 143 21.94 9.26 -9.38
N GLY A 144 21.05 8.54 -8.73
CA GLY A 144 21.41 7.52 -7.75
C GLY A 144 21.44 6.12 -8.35
N ASP A 145 22.04 5.20 -7.60
CA ASP A 145 22.01 3.77 -7.90
C ASP A 145 20.68 3.19 -7.37
N ASN A 146 20.03 2.36 -8.17
CA ASN A 146 18.90 1.48 -7.78
C ASN A 146 17.71 2.12 -7.02
N ASN A 147 17.05 3.15 -7.50
CA ASN A 147 15.79 3.77 -7.00
C ASN A 147 15.93 5.11 -6.27
N GLY A 148 17.01 5.84 -6.41
CA GLY A 148 17.20 7.11 -5.72
C GLY A 148 17.55 8.28 -6.64
N SER A 149 17.07 8.33 -7.88
CA SER A 149 17.28 9.49 -8.76
C SER A 149 16.28 10.60 -8.43
N VAL A 150 16.73 11.86 -8.51
CA VAL A 150 15.87 13.04 -8.33
C VAL A 150 15.70 13.72 -9.67
N VAL A 151 14.44 13.93 -10.06
CA VAL A 151 14.06 14.64 -11.28
C VAL A 151 13.22 15.85 -10.92
N LYS A 152 13.54 16.99 -11.52
CA LYS A 152 12.72 18.20 -11.50
C LYS A 152 11.84 18.21 -12.75
N PHE A 153 10.54 18.34 -12.54
CA PHE A 153 9.55 18.55 -13.60
C PHE A 153 9.25 20.04 -13.72
N LYS A 154 9.10 20.54 -14.95
CA LYS A 154 8.78 21.93 -15.27
C LYS A 154 7.70 21.96 -16.35
N TRP A 155 6.72 22.85 -16.22
CA TRP A 155 5.65 23.05 -17.21
C TRP A 155 5.18 24.50 -17.22
N ASP A 156 4.54 24.93 -18.32
CA ASP A 156 4.29 26.35 -18.57
C ASP A 156 2.81 26.78 -18.44
N SER A 157 1.87 25.85 -18.19
CA SER A 157 0.42 26.11 -18.24
C SER A 157 -0.21 26.68 -16.98
N GLY A 158 0.50 26.69 -15.85
CA GLY A 158 -0.03 27.14 -14.54
C GLY A 158 -1.03 26.21 -13.88
N ILE A 159 -1.33 25.01 -14.45
CA ILE A 159 -2.12 23.99 -13.78
C ILE A 159 -1.28 23.26 -12.71
N SER A 160 -1.95 22.57 -11.80
CA SER A 160 -1.28 21.81 -10.74
C SER A 160 -0.54 20.58 -11.29
N PHE A 161 0.52 20.14 -10.59
CA PHE A 161 1.23 18.91 -10.97
C PHE A 161 0.31 17.68 -10.96
N SER A 162 -0.69 17.66 -10.08
CA SER A 162 -1.74 16.63 -10.10
C SER A 162 -2.47 16.58 -11.45
N GLU A 163 -2.82 17.73 -12.03
CA GLU A 163 -3.47 17.81 -13.35
C GLU A 163 -2.49 17.46 -14.47
N VAL A 164 -1.21 17.85 -14.35
CA VAL A 164 -0.15 17.41 -15.29
C VAL A 164 -0.08 15.88 -15.33
N LEU A 165 -0.08 15.21 -14.16
CA LEU A 165 -0.08 13.76 -14.10
C LEU A 165 -1.35 13.15 -14.70
N ASP A 166 -2.53 13.74 -14.44
CA ASP A 166 -3.79 13.26 -15.01
C ASP A 166 -3.81 13.34 -16.54
N ILE A 167 -3.15 14.34 -17.13
CA ILE A 167 -3.08 14.55 -18.61
C ILE A 167 -1.97 13.70 -19.25
N CYS A 168 -0.78 13.67 -18.64
CA CYS A 168 0.43 13.11 -19.24
C CYS A 168 0.75 11.69 -18.74
N GLY A 169 0.25 11.33 -17.58
CA GLY A 169 0.66 10.12 -16.89
C GLY A 169 -0.10 8.87 -17.30
N LYS A 170 0.52 7.73 -17.01
CA LYS A 170 -0.10 6.41 -17.09
C LYS A 170 -0.17 5.80 -15.69
N ILE A 171 -1.24 5.06 -15.41
CA ILE A 171 -1.36 4.29 -14.17
C ILE A 171 -0.23 3.27 -14.10
N PRO A 172 0.55 3.25 -13.02
CA PRO A 172 1.58 2.23 -12.83
C PRO A 172 0.93 0.92 -12.38
N ILE A 173 0.86 -0.05 -13.29
CA ILE A 173 0.46 -1.41 -12.95
C ILE A 173 1.68 -2.24 -12.54
N PRO A 174 1.51 -3.26 -11.67
CA PRO A 174 2.61 -4.09 -11.21
C PRO A 174 3.35 -4.81 -12.35
N PRO A 175 4.70 -4.88 -12.30
CA PRO A 175 5.51 -5.50 -13.37
C PRO A 175 5.19 -6.97 -13.64
N TYR A 176 4.70 -7.72 -12.64
CA TYR A 176 4.37 -9.14 -12.80
C TYR A 176 3.13 -9.38 -13.68
N LEU A 177 2.34 -8.35 -14.00
CA LEU A 177 1.24 -8.46 -14.97
C LEU A 177 1.75 -8.65 -16.39
N LYS A 178 3.01 -8.30 -16.69
CA LYS A 178 3.70 -8.49 -17.97
C LYS A 178 2.88 -8.00 -19.17
N ARG A 179 2.19 -6.89 -19.03
CA ARG A 179 1.45 -6.18 -20.07
C ARG A 179 1.57 -4.67 -19.89
N ASP A 180 1.25 -3.94 -20.93
CA ASP A 180 1.14 -2.48 -20.85
C ASP A 180 -0.14 -2.06 -20.11
N THR A 181 -0.13 -0.82 -19.64
CA THR A 181 -1.30 -0.19 -19.04
C THR A 181 -2.33 0.11 -20.12
N GLU A 182 -3.57 -0.25 -19.87
CA GLU A 182 -4.72 -0.01 -20.74
C GLU A 182 -5.65 1.04 -20.12
N THR A 183 -6.55 1.64 -20.93
CA THR A 183 -7.53 2.62 -20.44
C THR A 183 -8.41 2.05 -19.31
N LEU A 184 -8.69 0.75 -19.36
CA LEU A 184 -9.44 0.03 -18.32
C LEU A 184 -8.76 0.13 -16.94
N ASP A 185 -7.43 0.19 -16.86
CA ASP A 185 -6.71 0.25 -15.60
C ASP A 185 -6.93 1.57 -14.85
N LEU A 186 -7.26 2.66 -15.56
CA LEU A 186 -7.59 3.95 -14.93
C LEU A 186 -8.74 3.82 -13.92
N GLU A 187 -9.71 2.97 -14.22
CA GLU A 187 -10.88 2.71 -13.39
C GLU A 187 -10.68 1.44 -12.54
N ARG A 188 -10.16 0.36 -13.15
CA ARG A 188 -10.15 -0.95 -12.52
C ARG A 188 -9.01 -1.14 -11.52
N TYR A 189 -7.90 -0.39 -11.64
CA TYR A 189 -6.80 -0.38 -10.67
C TYR A 189 -7.00 0.71 -9.60
N GLN A 190 -8.26 0.97 -9.22
CA GLN A 190 -8.69 1.87 -8.16
C GLN A 190 -9.73 1.18 -7.28
N THR A 191 -9.71 1.49 -5.98
CA THR A 191 -10.78 1.07 -5.05
C THR A 191 -11.94 2.05 -5.11
N LEU A 192 -13.17 1.58 -4.78
CA LEU A 192 -14.36 2.45 -4.75
C LEU A 192 -14.26 3.57 -3.69
N TYR A 193 -13.49 3.33 -2.63
CA TYR A 193 -13.32 4.27 -1.52
C TYR A 193 -12.06 5.14 -1.62
N ALA A 194 -11.34 5.08 -2.75
CA ALA A 194 -10.15 5.91 -2.97
C ALA A 194 -10.50 7.40 -3.01
N LYS A 195 -9.89 8.19 -2.11
CA LYS A 195 -10.17 9.63 -1.96
C LYS A 195 -8.93 10.50 -2.10
N ILE A 196 -7.83 10.14 -1.43
CA ILE A 196 -6.65 10.97 -1.28
C ILE A 196 -5.60 10.56 -2.31
N LYS A 197 -5.32 11.44 -3.29
CA LYS A 197 -4.27 11.23 -4.29
C LYS A 197 -2.89 11.14 -3.64
N GLY A 198 -2.01 10.26 -4.12
CA GLY A 198 -0.61 10.19 -3.64
C GLY A 198 0.00 8.81 -3.57
N SER A 199 -0.72 7.79 -4.00
CA SER A 199 -0.18 6.43 -4.05
C SER A 199 0.20 6.05 -5.47
N VAL A 200 1.29 5.30 -5.62
CA VAL A 200 1.71 4.74 -6.91
C VAL A 200 1.27 3.28 -7.07
N ALA A 201 0.77 2.66 -6.00
CA ALA A 201 0.20 1.33 -6.02
C ALA A 201 -1.19 1.32 -5.38
N ALA A 202 -2.13 0.59 -5.98
CA ALA A 202 -3.46 0.42 -5.40
C ALA A 202 -3.39 -0.47 -4.13
N PRO A 203 -4.22 -0.21 -3.11
CA PRO A 203 -4.46 -1.16 -2.03
C PRO A 203 -5.31 -2.33 -2.56
N THR A 204 -4.64 -3.30 -3.20
CA THR A 204 -5.26 -4.29 -4.09
C THR A 204 -6.30 -5.18 -3.43
N ALA A 205 -6.20 -5.43 -2.12
CA ALA A 205 -7.24 -6.12 -1.36
C ALA A 205 -8.59 -5.39 -1.38
N GLY A 206 -8.58 -4.09 -1.61
CA GLY A 206 -9.78 -3.28 -1.75
C GLY A 206 -10.44 -3.34 -3.13
N LEU A 207 -9.79 -3.92 -4.13
CA LEU A 207 -10.32 -3.97 -5.49
C LEU A 207 -11.56 -4.88 -5.64
N HIS A 208 -11.79 -5.77 -4.68
CA HIS A 208 -12.93 -6.69 -4.67
C HIS A 208 -14.23 -6.06 -4.20
N PHE A 209 -14.15 -4.95 -3.44
CA PHE A 209 -15.32 -4.31 -2.87
C PHE A 209 -16.21 -3.66 -3.93
N THR A 210 -17.52 -3.83 -3.77
CA THR A 210 -18.59 -3.21 -4.56
C THR A 210 -19.58 -2.55 -3.60
N GLU A 211 -20.47 -1.71 -4.11
CA GLU A 211 -21.50 -1.08 -3.28
C GLU A 211 -22.38 -2.13 -2.57
N ARG A 212 -22.76 -3.21 -3.25
CA ARG A 212 -23.58 -4.28 -2.63
C ARG A 212 -22.84 -4.99 -1.48
N VAL A 213 -21.49 -5.14 -1.57
CA VAL A 213 -20.70 -5.69 -0.46
C VAL A 213 -20.66 -4.70 0.69
N PHE A 214 -20.52 -3.40 0.43
CA PHE A 214 -20.59 -2.38 1.47
C PHE A 214 -21.96 -2.37 2.17
N GLU A 215 -23.05 -2.40 1.42
CA GLU A 215 -24.41 -2.49 1.97
C GLU A 215 -24.57 -3.71 2.87
N SER A 216 -24.05 -4.87 2.46
CA SER A 216 -24.14 -6.11 3.23
C SER A 216 -23.33 -6.07 4.54
N ILE A 217 -22.14 -5.49 4.54
CA ILE A 217 -21.33 -5.35 5.77
C ILE A 217 -21.87 -4.26 6.71
N ASP A 218 -22.43 -3.18 6.15
CA ASP A 218 -23.11 -2.15 6.95
C ASP A 218 -24.35 -2.73 7.66
N ALA A 219 -25.10 -3.61 6.98
CA ALA A 219 -26.30 -4.27 7.53
C ALA A 219 -25.99 -5.17 8.76
N ILE A 220 -24.76 -5.67 8.91
CA ILE A 220 -24.32 -6.44 10.09
C ILE A 220 -23.63 -5.55 11.14
N GLY A 221 -23.76 -4.21 11.02
CA GLY A 221 -23.26 -3.24 11.97
C GLY A 221 -21.75 -3.00 11.93
N ILE A 222 -21.04 -3.43 10.88
CA ILE A 222 -19.62 -3.13 10.72
C ILE A 222 -19.44 -1.64 10.41
N LYS A 223 -18.65 -0.97 11.24
CA LYS A 223 -18.25 0.42 11.03
C LYS A 223 -17.05 0.48 10.09
N ARG A 224 -17.10 1.36 9.09
CA ARG A 224 -16.04 1.54 8.10
C ARG A 224 -15.20 2.77 8.40
N GLU A 225 -13.89 2.60 8.50
CA GLU A 225 -12.92 3.65 8.76
C GLU A 225 -11.77 3.58 7.76
N SER A 226 -10.98 4.64 7.70
CA SER A 226 -9.86 4.69 6.78
C SER A 226 -8.59 5.24 7.41
N VAL A 227 -7.48 4.66 6.98
CA VAL A 227 -6.14 5.24 7.08
C VAL A 227 -5.72 5.74 5.70
N CYS A 228 -4.80 6.68 5.64
CA CYS A 228 -4.20 7.10 4.39
C CYS A 228 -2.70 6.76 4.43
N LEU A 229 -2.27 5.75 3.69
CA LEU A 229 -0.85 5.44 3.51
C LEU A 229 -0.50 5.58 2.04
N HIS A 230 0.48 6.42 1.74
CA HIS A 230 1.02 6.59 0.39
C HIS A 230 1.99 5.46 0.07
N VAL A 231 1.50 4.50 -0.72
CA VAL A 231 2.29 3.31 -1.09
C VAL A 231 3.30 3.69 -2.16
N GLY A 232 4.58 3.52 -1.84
CA GLY A 232 5.68 3.68 -2.78
C GLY A 232 5.87 2.47 -3.70
N ALA A 233 6.66 2.62 -4.76
CA ALA A 233 6.97 1.53 -5.71
C ALA A 233 7.79 0.38 -5.09
N GLY A 234 8.36 0.58 -3.90
CA GLY A 234 9.09 -0.47 -3.17
C GLY A 234 8.28 -1.74 -2.91
N THR A 235 6.95 -1.62 -2.86
CA THR A 235 6.02 -2.76 -2.68
C THR A 235 6.10 -3.79 -3.82
N PHE A 236 6.58 -3.39 -5.00
CA PHE A 236 6.72 -4.30 -6.15
C PHE A 236 8.12 -4.96 -6.26
N VAL A 237 9.05 -4.57 -5.41
CA VAL A 237 10.42 -5.08 -5.47
C VAL A 237 10.56 -6.32 -4.59
N PRO A 238 10.99 -7.48 -5.15
CA PRO A 238 11.26 -8.67 -4.35
C PRO A 238 12.40 -8.45 -3.35
N VAL A 239 12.38 -9.17 -2.25
CA VAL A 239 13.50 -9.22 -1.31
C VAL A 239 14.71 -9.83 -2.01
N LYS A 240 15.85 -9.11 -2.02
CA LYS A 240 17.08 -9.55 -2.68
C LYS A 240 18.12 -10.14 -1.71
N SER A 241 17.97 -9.84 -0.41
CA SER A 241 18.87 -10.36 0.62
C SER A 241 18.56 -11.84 0.93
N GLU A 242 19.58 -12.60 1.35
CA GLU A 242 19.40 -13.99 1.80
C GLU A 242 18.61 -14.03 3.11
N TYR A 243 18.96 -13.13 4.03
CA TYR A 243 18.28 -13.00 5.33
C TYR A 243 17.45 -11.73 5.38
N ILE A 244 16.30 -11.81 6.03
CA ILE A 244 15.38 -10.67 6.14
C ILE A 244 15.95 -9.53 6.99
N ILE A 245 16.87 -9.81 7.88
CA ILE A 245 17.57 -8.80 8.69
C ILE A 245 18.38 -7.82 7.83
N ASP A 246 18.89 -8.27 6.69
CA ASP A 246 19.68 -7.47 5.75
C ASP A 246 18.79 -6.71 4.75
N HIS A 247 17.48 -6.95 4.77
CA HIS A 247 16.50 -6.24 3.95
C HIS A 247 16.10 -4.92 4.61
N GLN A 248 16.18 -3.83 3.85
CA GLN A 248 15.72 -2.52 4.31
C GLN A 248 14.30 -2.23 3.80
N MET A 249 13.37 -2.06 4.73
CA MET A 249 12.03 -1.59 4.43
C MET A 249 12.03 -0.10 4.08
N HIS A 250 11.26 0.26 3.08
CA HIS A 250 10.98 1.67 2.81
C HIS A 250 10.15 2.26 3.96
N THR A 251 10.47 3.50 4.32
CA THR A 251 9.66 4.26 5.29
C THR A 251 8.52 4.93 4.55
N GLU A 252 7.30 4.56 4.88
CA GLU A 252 6.09 5.07 4.21
C GLU A 252 5.37 6.05 5.13
N PRO A 253 4.97 7.24 4.62
CA PRO A 253 4.15 8.17 5.36
C PRO A 253 2.69 7.70 5.38
N PHE A 254 2.03 7.88 6.52
CA PHE A 254 0.61 7.60 6.67
C PHE A 254 -0.06 8.60 7.60
N SER A 255 -1.38 8.70 7.50
CA SER A 255 -2.16 9.54 8.38
C SER A 255 -3.41 8.83 8.89
N VAL A 256 -3.83 9.26 10.07
CA VAL A 256 -5.09 8.86 10.71
C VAL A 256 -5.77 10.07 11.31
N THR A 257 -7.09 10.04 11.37
CA THR A 257 -7.86 11.11 12.04
C THR A 257 -7.97 10.84 13.55
N ARG A 258 -8.11 11.91 14.31
CA ARG A 258 -8.40 11.80 15.75
C ARG A 258 -9.70 11.05 16.02
N GLU A 259 -10.71 11.28 15.17
CA GLU A 259 -12.01 10.57 15.25
C GLU A 259 -11.86 9.06 15.10
N PHE A 260 -11.00 8.60 14.16
CA PHE A 260 -10.71 7.18 14.00
C PHE A 260 -10.07 6.58 15.27
N LEU A 261 -9.08 7.28 15.87
CA LEU A 261 -8.44 6.83 17.10
C LEU A 261 -9.43 6.74 18.27
N ASP A 262 -10.38 7.69 18.34
CA ASP A 262 -11.44 7.68 19.34
C ASP A 262 -12.35 6.45 19.17
N LYS A 263 -12.74 6.12 17.94
CA LYS A 263 -13.50 4.89 17.66
C LYS A 263 -12.74 3.63 18.02
N LEU A 264 -11.43 3.59 17.75
CA LEU A 264 -10.57 2.46 18.12
C LEU A 264 -10.44 2.30 19.65
N LEU A 265 -10.34 3.42 20.38
CA LEU A 265 -10.25 3.44 21.84
C LEU A 265 -11.54 2.92 22.50
N HIS A 266 -12.70 3.30 21.95
CA HIS A 266 -14.01 3.00 22.52
C HIS A 266 -14.66 1.74 21.94
N MET A 267 -13.88 0.86 21.30
CA MET A 267 -14.38 -0.45 20.88
C MET A 267 -14.82 -1.25 22.10
N GLU A 268 -15.99 -1.88 21.97
CA GLU A 268 -16.57 -2.76 23.00
C GLU A 268 -15.83 -4.11 23.02
N ASP A 269 -15.90 -4.77 24.17
CA ASP A 269 -15.32 -6.10 24.33
C ASP A 269 -15.99 -7.09 23.35
N GLY A 270 -15.18 -7.85 22.62
CA GLY A 270 -15.64 -8.81 21.62
C GLY A 270 -15.70 -8.24 20.16
N GLN A 271 -15.75 -6.93 19.99
CA GLN A 271 -15.60 -6.32 18.67
C GLN A 271 -14.19 -6.56 18.12
N LYS A 272 -14.08 -6.70 16.79
CA LYS A 272 -12.83 -7.02 16.11
C LYS A 272 -12.38 -5.90 15.20
N VAL A 273 -11.07 -5.73 15.06
CA VAL A 273 -10.47 -4.86 14.05
C VAL A 273 -10.17 -5.69 12.81
N ILE A 274 -10.85 -5.33 11.72
CA ILE A 274 -10.70 -5.97 10.41
C ILE A 274 -9.86 -5.06 9.54
N SER A 275 -8.68 -5.51 9.14
CA SER A 275 -7.80 -4.78 8.23
C SER A 275 -8.03 -5.21 6.78
N VAL A 276 -8.23 -4.27 5.88
CA VAL A 276 -8.27 -4.54 4.44
C VAL A 276 -6.93 -4.20 3.82
N GLY A 277 -6.18 -5.25 3.51
CA GLY A 277 -4.83 -5.20 2.94
C GLY A 277 -3.71 -5.11 3.98
N THR A 278 -2.55 -5.61 3.58
CA THR A 278 -1.33 -5.63 4.39
C THR A 278 -0.82 -4.22 4.71
N THR A 279 -1.08 -3.26 3.83
CA THR A 279 -0.75 -1.84 4.03
C THR A 279 -1.52 -1.24 5.21
N SER A 280 -2.84 -1.45 5.27
CA SER A 280 -3.67 -1.03 6.41
C SER A 280 -3.22 -1.72 7.69
N THR A 281 -2.86 -3.00 7.63
CA THR A 281 -2.33 -3.75 8.79
C THR A 281 -1.06 -3.10 9.33
N ARG A 282 -0.11 -2.74 8.47
CA ARG A 282 1.13 -2.07 8.90
C ARG A 282 0.87 -0.72 9.53
N CYS A 283 -0.09 0.07 9.01
CA CYS A 283 -0.51 1.32 9.65
C CYS A 283 -1.09 1.08 11.03
N LEU A 284 -2.06 0.18 11.13
CA LEU A 284 -2.77 -0.11 12.39
C LEU A 284 -1.81 -0.60 13.47
N GLU A 285 -0.95 -1.55 13.15
CA GLU A 285 0.04 -2.07 14.09
C GLU A 285 1.06 -0.98 14.49
N SER A 286 1.40 -0.05 13.58
CA SER A 286 2.28 1.08 13.89
C SER A 286 1.69 2.05 14.90
N LEU A 287 0.36 2.21 14.96
CA LEU A 287 -0.30 3.10 15.92
C LEU A 287 0.00 2.70 17.35
N TYR A 288 0.05 1.39 17.63
CA TYR A 288 0.42 0.90 18.95
C TYR A 288 1.81 1.39 19.37
N PHE A 289 2.81 1.27 18.53
CA PHE A 289 4.19 1.70 18.85
C PHE A 289 4.31 3.22 18.95
N LEU A 290 3.61 3.97 18.11
CA LEU A 290 3.57 5.43 18.21
C LEU A 290 2.95 5.91 19.53
N GLY A 291 1.88 5.25 19.99
CA GLY A 291 1.32 5.53 21.29
C GLY A 291 2.27 5.16 22.44
N VAL A 292 2.97 4.04 22.37
CA VAL A 292 4.02 3.69 23.33
C VAL A 292 5.15 4.72 23.34
N GLN A 293 5.53 5.26 22.17
CA GLN A 293 6.51 6.36 22.09
C GLN A 293 5.98 7.62 22.81
N CYS A 294 4.68 7.94 22.68
CA CYS A 294 4.07 9.04 23.44
C CYS A 294 4.18 8.81 24.94
N ILE A 295 3.90 7.61 25.45
CA ILE A 295 4.03 7.26 26.88
C ILE A 295 5.48 7.42 27.35
N LYS A 296 6.45 6.88 26.60
CA LYS A 296 7.85 6.83 27.00
C LYS A 296 8.62 8.14 26.80
N LYS A 297 8.29 8.87 25.73
CA LYS A 297 9.10 10.03 25.25
C LYS A 297 8.29 11.33 25.14
N GLY A 298 6.99 11.30 25.44
CA GLY A 298 6.09 12.45 25.34
C GLY A 298 5.70 12.85 23.92
N LYS A 299 6.31 12.27 22.91
CA LYS A 299 6.01 12.53 21.48
C LYS A 299 6.30 11.31 20.63
N PRO A 300 5.49 11.08 19.57
CA PRO A 300 5.76 10.05 18.58
C PRO A 300 6.78 10.52 17.55
N THR A 301 7.43 9.56 16.90
CA THR A 301 8.35 9.78 15.78
C THR A 301 7.96 8.83 14.64
N ALA A 302 8.93 8.24 13.92
CA ALA A 302 8.65 7.15 12.99
C ALA A 302 8.76 5.80 13.70
N VAL A 303 8.00 4.81 13.25
CA VAL A 303 8.18 3.41 13.70
C VAL A 303 9.32 2.81 12.88
N ALA A 304 10.39 2.43 13.58
CA ALA A 304 11.54 1.79 12.97
C ALA A 304 11.22 0.33 12.56
N GLN A 305 11.95 -0.20 11.58
CA GLN A 305 11.72 -1.54 11.02
C GLN A 305 11.65 -2.63 12.09
N TRP A 306 12.60 -2.63 13.01
CA TRP A 306 12.76 -3.66 14.03
C TRP A 306 12.26 -3.23 15.44
N GLU A 307 11.64 -2.08 15.55
CA GLU A 307 11.12 -1.56 16.82
C GLU A 307 10.21 -2.58 17.55
N PRO A 308 9.31 -3.32 16.89
CA PRO A 308 8.46 -4.30 17.55
C PRO A 308 9.20 -5.43 18.29
N TYR A 309 10.47 -5.66 17.92
CA TYR A 309 11.30 -6.78 18.42
C TYR A 309 12.39 -6.32 19.38
N ALA A 310 12.51 -5.01 19.60
CA ALA A 310 13.57 -4.43 20.43
C ALA A 310 13.40 -4.77 21.92
N GLU A 311 12.15 -4.80 22.38
CA GLU A 311 11.81 -5.06 23.78
C GLU A 311 10.42 -5.70 23.92
N THR A 312 10.09 -6.18 25.14
CA THR A 312 8.73 -6.60 25.46
C THR A 312 7.93 -5.38 25.92
N TYR A 313 6.90 -5.03 25.17
CA TYR A 313 6.01 -3.92 25.48
C TYR A 313 4.87 -4.39 26.40
N GLY A 314 4.77 -3.79 27.57
CA GLY A 314 3.77 -4.12 28.61
C GLY A 314 2.49 -3.31 28.56
N TYR A 315 2.36 -2.38 27.61
CA TYR A 315 1.18 -1.51 27.48
C TYR A 315 0.05 -2.20 26.73
N THR A 316 -1.19 -1.90 27.12
CA THR A 316 -2.39 -2.31 26.39
C THR A 316 -2.59 -1.43 25.14
N LEU A 317 -3.44 -1.90 24.20
CA LEU A 317 -3.84 -1.09 23.06
C LEU A 317 -4.53 0.21 23.49
N LYS A 318 -5.42 0.13 24.50
CA LYS A 318 -6.17 1.28 25.01
C LYS A 318 -5.25 2.34 25.60
N GLU A 319 -4.26 1.97 26.40
CA GLU A 319 -3.26 2.91 26.96
C GLU A 319 -2.45 3.59 25.85
N SER A 320 -2.04 2.82 24.87
CA SER A 320 -1.27 3.33 23.72
C SER A 320 -2.08 4.31 22.86
N VAL A 321 -3.32 3.94 22.51
CA VAL A 321 -4.20 4.81 21.71
C VAL A 321 -4.57 6.07 22.46
N GLN A 322 -4.88 5.97 23.77
CA GLN A 322 -5.15 7.13 24.61
C GLN A 322 -3.98 8.11 24.64
N ALA A 323 -2.75 7.62 24.83
CA ALA A 323 -1.57 8.48 24.84
C ALA A 323 -1.34 9.20 23.48
N LEU A 324 -1.70 8.56 22.38
CA LEU A 324 -1.64 9.18 21.06
C LEU A 324 -2.72 10.26 20.90
N ILE A 325 -3.93 10.02 21.40
CA ILE A 325 -5.02 11.01 21.44
C ILE A 325 -4.61 12.21 22.30
N ASP A 326 -4.09 11.97 23.50
CA ASP A 326 -3.62 13.04 24.41
C ASP A 326 -2.52 13.90 23.75
N TYR A 327 -1.62 13.27 22.98
CA TYR A 327 -0.62 13.98 22.18
C TYR A 327 -1.30 14.86 21.14
N MET A 328 -2.25 14.32 20.34
CA MET A 328 -2.96 15.07 19.33
C MET A 328 -3.74 16.26 19.91
N ASP A 329 -4.42 16.06 21.02
CA ASP A 329 -5.20 17.11 21.72
C ASP A 329 -4.28 18.23 22.23
N ARG A 330 -3.11 17.89 22.78
CA ARG A 330 -2.09 18.85 23.21
C ARG A 330 -1.55 19.68 22.04
N GLU A 331 -1.26 19.03 20.92
CA GLU A 331 -0.73 19.69 19.71
C GLU A 331 -1.85 20.28 18.82
N LYS A 332 -3.13 20.12 19.21
CA LYS A 332 -4.33 20.60 18.47
C LYS A 332 -4.40 20.05 17.05
N LEU A 333 -4.22 18.73 16.91
CA LEU A 333 -4.22 18.02 15.63
C LEU A 333 -5.52 17.26 15.43
N ASP A 334 -6.24 17.53 14.34
CA ASP A 334 -7.38 16.72 13.89
C ASP A 334 -6.91 15.49 13.09
N THR A 335 -5.75 15.58 12.46
CA THR A 335 -5.10 14.52 11.70
C THR A 335 -3.67 14.32 12.19
N PHE A 336 -3.32 13.09 12.48
CA PHE A 336 -1.97 12.71 12.87
C PHE A 336 -1.22 12.14 11.67
N MET A 337 -0.08 12.78 11.35
CA MET A 337 0.84 12.34 10.31
C MET A 337 1.99 11.56 10.94
N ALA A 338 2.25 10.38 10.44
CA ALA A 338 3.32 9.51 10.92
C ALA A 338 4.09 8.86 9.77
N ARG A 339 5.17 8.19 10.10
CA ARG A 339 5.96 7.37 9.17
C ARG A 339 6.21 6.00 9.77
N THR A 340 6.19 4.97 8.93
CA THR A 340 6.48 3.60 9.36
C THR A 340 7.38 2.87 8.39
N ALA A 341 8.37 2.19 8.93
CA ALA A 341 9.17 1.17 8.25
C ALA A 341 8.90 -0.22 8.84
N ILE A 342 7.84 -0.37 9.64
CA ILE A 342 7.55 -1.63 10.36
C ILE A 342 7.62 -2.84 9.44
N ILE A 343 8.35 -3.86 9.86
CA ILE A 343 8.31 -5.19 9.26
C ILE A 343 7.58 -6.16 10.19
N ILE A 344 6.68 -6.95 9.62
CA ILE A 344 5.93 -7.96 10.35
C ILE A 344 6.41 -9.32 9.87
N VAL A 345 7.05 -10.08 10.77
CA VAL A 345 7.62 -11.40 10.49
C VAL A 345 7.17 -12.41 11.55
N PRO A 346 7.30 -13.72 11.32
CA PRO A 346 7.04 -14.73 12.35
C PRO A 346 7.68 -14.37 13.70
N SER A 347 6.97 -14.55 14.76
CA SER A 347 7.20 -14.05 16.13
C SER A 347 6.61 -12.67 16.46
N TYR A 348 6.10 -11.92 15.45
CA TYR A 348 5.38 -10.68 15.73
C TYR A 348 4.10 -10.96 16.55
N LYS A 349 3.87 -10.13 17.55
CA LYS A 349 2.63 -10.17 18.35
C LYS A 349 1.71 -9.05 17.89
N PHE A 350 0.65 -9.40 17.17
CA PHE A 350 -0.36 -8.45 16.74
C PHE A 350 -1.04 -7.79 17.93
N ARG A 351 -1.20 -6.47 17.86
CA ARG A 351 -1.75 -5.63 18.93
C ARG A 351 -3.10 -5.04 18.58
N VAL A 352 -3.36 -4.85 17.29
CA VAL A 352 -4.53 -4.12 16.80
C VAL A 352 -5.40 -5.01 15.93
N VAL A 353 -4.82 -5.70 14.95
CA VAL A 353 -5.58 -6.41 13.90
C VAL A 353 -5.97 -7.81 14.34
N ASP A 354 -7.25 -8.14 14.25
CA ASP A 354 -7.82 -9.46 14.55
C ASP A 354 -8.16 -10.26 13.29
N VAL A 355 -8.58 -9.59 12.21
CA VAL A 355 -8.97 -10.21 10.94
C VAL A 355 -8.31 -9.47 9.78
N LEU A 356 -7.76 -10.19 8.85
CA LEU A 356 -7.09 -9.65 7.66
C LEU A 356 -7.80 -10.10 6.39
N VAL A 357 -8.31 -9.13 5.61
CA VAL A 357 -8.79 -9.36 4.24
C VAL A 357 -7.66 -8.99 3.28
N THR A 358 -7.17 -9.94 2.47
CA THR A 358 -6.02 -9.70 1.61
C THR A 358 -5.99 -10.61 0.37
N ASN A 359 -5.19 -10.24 -0.63
CA ASN A 359 -4.91 -11.08 -1.79
C ASN A 359 -3.81 -12.09 -1.48
N PHE A 360 -3.56 -13.03 -2.42
CA PHE A 360 -2.38 -13.90 -2.38
C PHE A 360 -1.15 -13.14 -2.88
N HIS A 361 -0.03 -13.32 -2.19
CA HIS A 361 1.21 -12.56 -2.40
C HIS A 361 2.27 -13.36 -3.12
N GLN A 362 3.26 -12.67 -3.69
CA GLN A 362 4.41 -13.28 -4.36
C GLN A 362 5.26 -14.12 -3.40
N PRO A 363 5.87 -15.23 -3.88
CA PRO A 363 6.90 -15.93 -3.11
C PRO A 363 8.07 -14.99 -2.81
N GLN A 364 8.78 -15.28 -1.73
CA GLN A 364 9.95 -14.51 -1.26
C GLN A 364 9.68 -13.01 -1.05
N SER A 365 8.49 -12.68 -0.54
CA SER A 365 8.09 -11.31 -0.23
C SER A 365 7.93 -11.08 1.27
N THR A 366 8.13 -9.84 1.71
CA THR A 366 7.82 -9.42 3.10
C THR A 366 6.36 -9.61 3.45
N LEU A 367 5.48 -9.58 2.44
CA LEU A 367 4.03 -9.78 2.63
C LEU A 367 3.72 -11.23 3.00
N LEU A 368 4.44 -12.20 2.43
CA LEU A 368 4.26 -13.61 2.82
C LEU A 368 4.75 -13.87 4.25
N LEU A 369 5.78 -13.15 4.72
CA LEU A 369 6.20 -13.19 6.12
C LEU A 369 5.10 -12.66 7.06
N LEU A 370 4.42 -11.56 6.68
CA LEU A 370 3.27 -11.03 7.41
C LEU A 370 2.14 -12.06 7.50
N ILE A 371 1.80 -12.71 6.38
CA ILE A 371 0.78 -13.78 6.38
C ILE A 371 1.18 -14.92 7.30
N SER A 372 2.43 -15.36 7.24
CA SER A 372 2.94 -16.40 8.14
C SER A 372 2.84 -16.00 9.62
N ALA A 373 3.19 -14.77 9.96
CA ALA A 373 3.04 -14.23 11.31
C ALA A 373 1.57 -14.20 11.75
N PHE A 374 0.66 -13.84 10.85
CA PHE A 374 -0.77 -13.67 11.14
C PHE A 374 -1.49 -15.01 11.33
N THR A 375 -1.15 -15.99 10.52
CA THR A 375 -1.80 -17.31 10.50
C THR A 375 -1.16 -18.35 11.42
N GLY A 376 -0.10 -17.99 12.14
CA GLY A 376 0.60 -18.88 13.04
C GLY A 376 1.60 -19.82 12.36
N GLY A 377 2.79 -19.32 12.04
CA GLY A 377 3.93 -20.12 11.58
C GLY A 377 3.75 -20.74 10.20
N GLU A 378 3.61 -22.06 10.12
CA GLU A 378 3.61 -22.81 8.87
C GLU A 378 2.23 -22.89 8.16
N ASN A 379 1.16 -22.42 8.78
CA ASN A 379 -0.21 -22.49 8.22
C ASN A 379 -0.33 -21.81 6.86
N TRP A 380 0.46 -20.78 6.59
CA TRP A 380 0.49 -20.14 5.28
C TRP A 380 0.77 -21.12 4.13
N LYS A 381 1.59 -22.17 4.35
CA LYS A 381 1.89 -23.19 3.34
C LYS A 381 0.64 -23.98 2.96
N GLY A 382 -0.14 -24.39 3.95
CA GLY A 382 -1.43 -25.07 3.73
C GLY A 382 -2.42 -24.17 2.98
N ILE A 383 -2.53 -22.90 3.35
CA ILE A 383 -3.38 -21.89 2.71
C ILE A 383 -3.02 -21.72 1.24
N TYR A 384 -1.74 -21.51 0.93
CA TYR A 384 -1.27 -21.26 -0.44
C TYR A 384 -1.34 -22.52 -1.33
N ASN A 385 -1.00 -23.69 -0.79
CA ASN A 385 -1.16 -24.97 -1.50
C ASN A 385 -2.63 -25.21 -1.83
N TYR A 386 -3.53 -25.06 -0.84
CA TYR A 386 -4.96 -25.18 -1.06
C TYR A 386 -5.45 -24.24 -2.18
N ALA A 387 -5.03 -22.96 -2.16
CA ALA A 387 -5.40 -21.99 -3.17
C ALA A 387 -4.92 -22.38 -4.58
N LEU A 388 -3.69 -22.91 -4.70
CA LEU A 388 -3.16 -23.40 -5.97
C LEU A 388 -3.93 -24.61 -6.48
N ASP A 389 -4.21 -25.60 -5.62
CA ASP A 389 -4.88 -26.85 -5.96
C ASP A 389 -6.35 -26.61 -6.36
N ASN A 390 -6.99 -25.60 -5.76
CA ASN A 390 -8.41 -25.29 -5.98
C ASN A 390 -8.65 -24.13 -6.98
N GLY A 391 -7.66 -23.79 -7.80
CA GLY A 391 -7.86 -22.91 -8.94
C GLY A 391 -8.05 -21.45 -8.58
N PHE A 392 -7.56 -20.98 -7.43
CA PHE A 392 -7.50 -19.57 -7.10
C PHE A 392 -6.54 -18.82 -8.01
N ARG A 393 -6.86 -17.56 -8.29
CA ARG A 393 -6.02 -16.62 -9.01
C ARG A 393 -5.23 -15.77 -8.01
N PHE A 394 -4.04 -15.35 -8.40
CA PHE A 394 -3.07 -14.73 -7.51
C PHE A 394 -2.81 -13.27 -7.87
N LEU A 395 -2.26 -12.54 -6.90
CA LEU A 395 -1.77 -11.18 -6.96
C LEU A 395 -2.89 -10.13 -7.13
N SER A 396 -2.59 -8.95 -7.71
CA SER A 396 -3.43 -7.74 -7.65
C SER A 396 -4.86 -7.92 -8.13
N TYR A 397 -5.06 -8.61 -9.24
CA TYR A 397 -6.38 -8.89 -9.83
C TYR A 397 -6.87 -10.33 -9.54
N GLY A 398 -6.15 -11.02 -8.67
CA GLY A 398 -6.46 -12.38 -8.24
C GLY A 398 -7.68 -12.47 -7.34
N ASP A 399 -7.76 -13.56 -6.60
CA ASP A 399 -8.80 -13.82 -5.63
C ASP A 399 -8.36 -13.37 -4.23
N SER A 400 -9.26 -13.39 -3.27
CA SER A 400 -9.04 -12.85 -1.93
C SER A 400 -9.01 -13.94 -0.86
N SER A 401 -8.52 -13.58 0.32
CA SER A 401 -8.60 -14.39 1.53
C SER A 401 -9.06 -13.56 2.73
N VAL A 402 -9.78 -14.19 3.66
CA VAL A 402 -10.08 -13.69 5.00
C VAL A 402 -9.36 -14.58 5.98
N LEU A 403 -8.43 -14.00 6.70
CA LEU A 403 -7.58 -14.69 7.65
C LEU A 403 -7.93 -14.21 9.06
N PHE A 404 -8.26 -15.14 9.96
CA PHE A 404 -8.42 -14.87 11.38
C PHE A 404 -7.10 -15.11 12.09
N ARG A 405 -6.72 -14.18 12.97
CA ARG A 405 -5.48 -14.27 13.74
C ARG A 405 -5.47 -15.53 14.62
N GLN A 406 -4.35 -16.23 14.60
CA GLN A 406 -4.08 -17.40 15.46
C GLN A 406 -3.34 -17.00 16.73
#